data_c519b52c43b55ba8f717ca04b49453b4
#
_entry.id   c519b52c43b55ba8f717ca04b49453b4
#
_cell.length_a   1.000
_cell.length_b   1.000
_cell.length_c   1.000
_cell.angle_alpha   90.00
_cell.angle_beta   90.00
_cell.angle_gamma   90.00
#
_symmetry.space_group_name_H-M   'P 1'
#
loop_
_entity.id
_entity.type
_entity.pdbx_description
1 polymer ?
#
loop_
_entity_poly.entity_id
_entity_poly.type
_entity_poly.pdbx_seq_one_letter_code
_entity_poly.pdbx_strand_id
1 'polypeptide(L)'
;VQSRSSRIPASGIKDTGIIKLKKARAFSLVEVVLAVGIAGIALVALLGLLPAGLKTFKSTMNTAVGSQIAERVFNDIQIANWADIQSTNRFFDEQGNELTGSGASNALNCIYWVKVSTTNASGANATTLLGNTSSNLMTVTIMVANNPAGVQSAATV
;
A
#
# COMPACT_ATOMS: atom_id res chain seq x y z
N VAL A 1 31.42 46.11 -90.53
CA VAL A 1 31.45 44.98 -89.72
C VAL A 1 31.74 45.46 -88.26
N GLN A 2 30.68 45.55 -87.45
CA GLN A 2 30.74 46.05 -86.07
C GLN A 2 30.84 44.89 -85.05
N SER A 3 32.01 44.80 -84.44
CA SER A 3 32.25 43.88 -83.37
C SER A 3 31.57 44.36 -82.08
N ARG A 4 30.55 43.63 -81.58
CA ARG A 4 29.90 43.83 -80.29
C ARG A 4 30.69 43.10 -79.23
N SER A 5 31.43 43.86 -78.40
CA SER A 5 32.03 43.34 -77.16
C SER A 5 30.94 43.20 -76.11
N SER A 6 30.59 41.97 -75.77
CA SER A 6 29.67 41.68 -74.67
C SER A 6 30.47 41.65 -73.33
N ARG A 7 30.12 42.66 -72.48
CA ARG A 7 30.61 42.73 -71.12
C ARG A 7 29.83 41.70 -70.29
N ILE A 8 30.56 40.76 -69.66
CA ILE A 8 30.05 39.82 -68.65
C ILE A 8 29.91 40.62 -67.38
N PRO A 9 28.73 40.61 -66.69
CA PRO A 9 28.59 41.23 -65.39
C PRO A 9 29.29 40.32 -64.34
N ALA A 10 30.13 40.94 -63.53
CA ALA A 10 30.77 40.25 -62.37
C ALA A 10 29.68 39.80 -61.42
N SER A 11 29.50 38.49 -61.31
CA SER A 11 28.66 37.82 -60.34
C SER A 11 29.14 38.18 -58.95
N GLY A 12 28.27 38.80 -58.15
CA GLY A 12 28.52 39.16 -56.77
C GLY A 12 28.85 37.88 -55.94
N ILE A 13 29.98 37.90 -55.30
CA ILE A 13 30.36 36.93 -54.30
C ILE A 13 29.35 37.06 -53.17
N LYS A 14 28.42 36.11 -53.06
CA LYS A 14 27.55 36.02 -51.93
C LYS A 14 28.38 35.81 -50.68
N ASP A 15 28.27 36.73 -49.72
CA ASP A 15 28.78 36.61 -48.37
C ASP A 15 28.45 35.24 -47.82
N THR A 16 29.46 34.41 -47.71
CA THR A 16 29.40 33.13 -47.01
C THR A 16 29.24 33.46 -45.54
N GLY A 17 27.98 33.44 -45.05
CA GLY A 17 27.66 33.68 -43.68
C GLY A 17 28.51 32.74 -42.78
N ILE A 18 29.47 33.30 -42.11
CA ILE A 18 30.30 32.63 -41.15
C ILE A 18 29.34 32.18 -40.04
N ILE A 19 29.01 30.88 -40.03
CA ILE A 19 28.28 30.28 -38.96
C ILE A 19 29.15 30.44 -37.70
N LYS A 20 28.80 31.40 -36.84
CA LYS A 20 29.40 31.54 -35.51
C LYS A 20 29.04 30.31 -34.74
N LEU A 21 29.92 29.30 -34.74
CA LEU A 21 29.85 28.17 -33.82
C LEU A 21 29.84 28.73 -32.40
N LYS A 22 28.66 28.67 -31.77
CA LYS A 22 28.54 28.96 -30.34
C LYS A 22 29.56 28.05 -29.62
N LYS A 23 30.56 28.65 -29.02
CA LYS A 23 31.58 27.95 -28.23
C LYS A 23 30.85 27.15 -27.15
N ALA A 24 30.76 25.84 -27.33
CA ALA A 24 30.19 24.95 -26.31
C ALA A 24 31.04 25.14 -25.04
N ARG A 25 30.40 25.61 -23.96
CA ARG A 25 31.06 25.68 -22.68
C ARG A 25 31.34 24.25 -22.24
N ALA A 26 32.59 23.85 -22.21
CA ALA A 26 32.98 22.59 -21.59
C ALA A 26 32.77 22.70 -20.09
N PHE A 27 32.14 21.70 -19.49
CA PHE A 27 31.99 21.63 -18.04
C PHE A 27 33.35 21.56 -17.36
N SER A 28 33.52 22.30 -16.27
CA SER A 28 34.70 22.20 -15.44
C SER A 28 34.71 20.85 -14.71
N LEU A 29 35.86 20.23 -14.60
CA LEU A 29 36.04 18.98 -13.86
C LEU A 29 35.52 19.14 -12.41
N VAL A 30 35.74 20.32 -11.79
CA VAL A 30 35.24 20.63 -10.44
C VAL A 30 33.72 20.62 -10.38
N GLU A 31 33.05 21.14 -11.41
CA GLU A 31 31.57 21.16 -11.46
C GLU A 31 30.98 19.75 -11.55
N VAL A 32 31.60 18.87 -12.34
CA VAL A 32 31.19 17.46 -12.44
C VAL A 32 31.40 16.74 -11.12
N VAL A 33 32.54 16.92 -10.46
CA VAL A 33 32.84 16.27 -9.18
C VAL A 33 31.86 16.76 -8.09
N LEU A 34 31.55 18.07 -8.06
CA LEU A 34 30.61 18.64 -7.12
C LEU A 34 29.20 18.08 -7.38
N ALA A 35 28.75 18.01 -8.63
CA ALA A 35 27.45 17.50 -9.00
C ALA A 35 27.29 16.01 -8.60
N VAL A 36 28.30 15.18 -8.87
CA VAL A 36 28.30 13.77 -8.47
C VAL A 36 28.30 13.62 -6.95
N GLY A 37 29.06 14.47 -6.24
CA GLY A 37 29.08 14.49 -4.76
C GLY A 37 27.70 14.77 -4.18
N ILE A 38 27.03 15.82 -4.66
CA ILE A 38 25.67 16.17 -4.20
C ILE A 38 24.66 15.07 -4.56
N ALA A 39 24.73 14.55 -5.78
CA ALA A 39 23.87 13.45 -6.22
C ALA A 39 24.07 12.19 -5.37
N GLY A 40 25.31 11.86 -5.02
CA GLY A 40 25.63 10.74 -4.13
C GLY A 40 24.99 10.86 -2.75
N ILE A 41 25.12 12.03 -2.12
CA ILE A 41 24.50 12.29 -0.81
C ILE A 41 22.98 12.18 -0.89
N ALA A 42 22.36 12.74 -1.94
CA ALA A 42 20.92 12.68 -2.13
C ALA A 42 20.42 11.22 -2.30
N LEU A 43 21.13 10.40 -3.07
CA LEU A 43 20.81 8.99 -3.27
C LEU A 43 20.90 8.19 -1.97
N VAL A 44 21.95 8.40 -1.16
CA VAL A 44 22.09 7.73 0.14
C VAL A 44 20.95 8.11 1.09
N ALA A 45 20.55 9.38 1.12
CA ALA A 45 19.43 9.83 1.93
C ALA A 45 18.11 9.18 1.50
N LEU A 46 17.84 9.09 0.19
CA LEU A 46 16.65 8.43 -0.34
C LEU A 46 16.63 6.92 -0.01
N LEU A 47 17.75 6.22 -0.19
CA LEU A 47 17.85 4.80 0.15
C LEU A 47 17.64 4.55 1.64
N GLY A 48 18.08 5.45 2.51
CA GLY A 48 17.86 5.37 3.96
C GLY A 48 16.39 5.48 4.37
N LEU A 49 15.56 6.20 3.61
CA LEU A 49 14.12 6.35 3.88
C LEU A 49 13.27 5.17 3.37
N LEU A 50 13.78 4.38 2.44
CA LEU A 50 13.06 3.30 1.78
C LEU A 50 12.53 2.23 2.76
N PRO A 51 13.32 1.71 3.73
CA PRO A 51 12.83 0.73 4.69
C PRO A 51 11.70 1.27 5.58
N ALA A 52 11.78 2.53 5.99
CA ALA A 52 10.75 3.18 6.80
C ALA A 52 9.44 3.32 6.01
N GLY A 53 9.52 3.74 4.75
CA GLY A 53 8.37 3.83 3.85
C GLY A 53 7.68 2.49 3.63
N LEU A 54 8.44 1.43 3.37
CA LEU A 54 7.89 0.08 3.19
C LEU A 54 7.20 -0.44 4.45
N LYS A 55 7.76 -0.20 5.64
CA LYS A 55 7.14 -0.58 6.90
C LYS A 55 5.79 0.13 7.12
N THR A 56 5.74 1.43 6.85
CA THR A 56 4.51 2.21 6.96
C THR A 56 3.46 1.73 5.96
N PHE A 57 3.86 1.49 4.72
CA PHE A 57 2.98 0.96 3.68
C PHE A 57 2.37 -0.40 4.09
N LYS A 58 3.19 -1.34 4.56
CA LYS A 58 2.71 -2.63 5.05
C LYS A 58 1.74 -2.48 6.22
N SER A 59 2.01 -1.60 7.17
CA SER A 59 1.11 -1.33 8.29
C SER A 59 -0.24 -0.78 7.83
N THR A 60 -0.24 0.14 6.86
CA THR A 60 -1.47 0.72 6.30
C THR A 60 -2.29 -0.33 5.56
N MET A 61 -1.65 -1.18 4.74
CA MET A 61 -2.33 -2.29 4.06
C MET A 61 -2.97 -3.24 5.07
N ASN A 62 -2.24 -3.65 6.10
CA ASN A 62 -2.78 -4.54 7.13
C ASN A 62 -4.01 -3.93 7.82
N THR A 63 -4.00 -2.64 8.10
CA THR A 63 -5.15 -1.95 8.69
C THR A 63 -6.33 -1.91 7.73
N ALA A 64 -6.09 -1.62 6.46
CA ALA A 64 -7.16 -1.55 5.45
C ALA A 64 -7.82 -2.92 5.24
N VAL A 65 -7.01 -3.98 5.05
CA VAL A 65 -7.53 -5.35 4.88
C VAL A 65 -8.24 -5.81 6.16
N GLY A 66 -7.68 -5.53 7.34
CA GLY A 66 -8.31 -5.86 8.61
C GLY A 66 -9.69 -5.20 8.78
N SER A 67 -9.85 -3.95 8.36
CA SER A 67 -11.14 -3.25 8.37
C SER A 67 -12.15 -3.90 7.43
N GLN A 68 -11.73 -4.27 6.21
CA GLN A 68 -12.60 -4.95 5.24
C GLN A 68 -13.07 -6.31 5.77
N ILE A 69 -12.17 -7.08 6.40
CA ILE A 69 -12.52 -8.36 7.02
C ILE A 69 -13.54 -8.13 8.15
N ALA A 70 -13.33 -7.13 9.01
CA ALA A 70 -14.25 -6.81 10.09
C ALA A 70 -15.65 -6.44 9.58
N GLU A 71 -15.74 -5.60 8.55
CA GLU A 71 -17.00 -5.24 7.91
C GLU A 71 -17.71 -6.46 7.29
N ARG A 72 -16.96 -7.33 6.62
CA ARG A 72 -17.53 -8.55 6.04
C ARG A 72 -18.11 -9.45 7.13
N VAL A 73 -17.33 -9.73 8.16
CA VAL A 73 -17.77 -10.59 9.28
C VAL A 73 -18.99 -9.96 10.00
N PHE A 74 -18.98 -8.65 10.17
CA PHE A 74 -20.09 -7.94 10.76
C PHE A 74 -21.38 -8.05 9.93
N ASN A 75 -21.27 -7.88 8.61
CA ASN A 75 -22.40 -8.04 7.70
C ASN A 75 -22.91 -9.49 7.68
N ASP A 76 -22.02 -10.48 7.69
CA ASP A 76 -22.40 -11.89 7.78
C ASP A 76 -23.23 -12.17 9.05
N ILE A 77 -22.83 -11.60 10.17
CA ILE A 77 -23.54 -11.74 11.45
C ILE A 77 -24.90 -11.05 11.43
N GLN A 78 -25.01 -9.87 10.80
CA GLN A 78 -26.28 -9.14 10.72
C GLN A 78 -27.36 -9.86 9.93
N ILE A 79 -26.97 -10.64 8.91
CA ILE A 79 -27.91 -11.40 8.08
C ILE A 79 -28.14 -12.83 8.59
N ALA A 80 -27.35 -13.29 9.56
CA ALA A 80 -27.48 -14.61 10.14
C ALA A 80 -28.73 -14.72 11.02
N ASN A 81 -29.32 -15.92 11.09
CA ASN A 81 -30.39 -16.17 12.05
C ASN A 81 -29.85 -16.07 13.47
N TRP A 82 -30.63 -15.53 14.37
CA TRP A 82 -30.28 -15.34 15.77
C TRP A 82 -29.75 -16.61 16.46
N ALA A 83 -30.35 -17.77 16.15
CA ALA A 83 -29.95 -19.04 16.72
C ALA A 83 -28.59 -19.54 16.22
N ASP A 84 -28.15 -19.07 15.05
CA ASP A 84 -26.92 -19.51 14.40
C ASP A 84 -25.72 -18.66 14.77
N ILE A 85 -25.95 -17.53 15.47
CA ILE A 85 -24.89 -16.63 15.90
C ILE A 85 -24.18 -17.25 17.11
N GLN A 86 -22.98 -17.80 16.88
CA GLN A 86 -22.16 -18.44 17.89
C GLN A 86 -20.74 -17.87 17.91
N SER A 87 -20.07 -18.06 19.04
CA SER A 87 -18.64 -17.73 19.13
C SER A 87 -17.85 -18.65 18.20
N THR A 88 -17.10 -18.06 17.28
CA THR A 88 -16.35 -18.81 16.28
C THR A 88 -15.03 -18.12 15.92
N ASN A 89 -14.10 -18.88 15.39
CA ASN A 89 -12.85 -18.38 14.83
C ASN A 89 -12.88 -18.52 13.32
N ARG A 90 -12.50 -17.45 12.62
CA ARG A 90 -12.41 -17.41 11.16
C ARG A 90 -10.99 -17.00 10.75
N PHE A 91 -10.52 -17.51 9.65
CA PHE A 91 -9.16 -17.34 9.16
C PHE A 91 -9.17 -16.76 7.77
N PHE A 92 -8.25 -15.82 7.51
CA PHE A 92 -8.21 -15.08 6.25
C PHE A 92 -6.78 -14.99 5.73
N ASP A 93 -6.65 -14.95 4.41
CA ASP A 93 -5.39 -14.72 3.73
C ASP A 93 -5.01 -13.22 3.69
N GLU A 94 -3.89 -12.90 3.04
CA GLU A 94 -3.39 -11.52 2.88
C GLU A 94 -4.37 -10.64 2.09
N GLN A 95 -5.18 -11.21 1.23
CA GLN A 95 -6.18 -10.52 0.41
C GLN A 95 -7.54 -10.39 1.10
N GLY A 96 -7.72 -10.96 2.29
CA GLY A 96 -8.99 -10.96 3.00
C GLY A 96 -9.96 -12.03 2.53
N ASN A 97 -9.50 -13.08 1.82
CA ASN A 97 -10.33 -14.23 1.48
C ASN A 97 -10.37 -15.20 2.66
N GLU A 98 -11.55 -15.74 2.93
CA GLU A 98 -11.73 -16.68 4.03
C GLU A 98 -11.17 -18.06 3.68
N LEU A 99 -10.35 -18.57 4.59
CA LEU A 99 -9.80 -19.91 4.53
C LEU A 99 -10.74 -20.86 5.26
N THR A 100 -11.26 -21.87 4.54
CA THR A 100 -12.18 -22.86 5.08
C THR A 100 -11.51 -24.23 5.13
N GLY A 101 -11.95 -25.08 6.06
CA GLY A 101 -11.49 -26.46 6.20
C GLY A 101 -10.65 -26.70 7.46
N SER A 102 -10.36 -27.97 7.72
CA SER A 102 -9.70 -28.46 8.95
C SER A 102 -8.22 -28.12 9.08
N GLY A 103 -7.67 -27.25 8.27
CA GLY A 103 -6.29 -26.80 8.32
C GLY A 103 -6.15 -25.28 8.16
N ALA A 104 -7.28 -24.56 8.10
CA ALA A 104 -7.29 -23.13 7.84
C ALA A 104 -6.44 -22.34 8.85
N SER A 105 -6.44 -22.73 10.12
CA SER A 105 -5.66 -22.09 11.17
C SER A 105 -4.14 -22.23 11.01
N ASN A 106 -3.69 -23.33 10.42
CA ASN A 106 -2.27 -23.66 10.23
C ASN A 106 -1.81 -23.46 8.78
N ALA A 107 -2.68 -22.94 7.94
CA ALA A 107 -2.32 -22.67 6.55
C ALA A 107 -1.22 -21.60 6.50
N LEU A 108 -0.20 -21.83 5.68
CA LEU A 108 0.93 -20.88 5.50
C LEU A 108 0.49 -19.50 5.00
N ASN A 109 -0.66 -19.44 4.38
CA ASN A 109 -1.27 -18.20 3.87
C ASN A 109 -2.28 -17.58 4.85
N CYS A 110 -2.44 -18.13 6.06
CA CYS A 110 -3.28 -17.53 7.10
C CYS A 110 -2.59 -16.32 7.72
N ILE A 111 -3.01 -15.14 7.33
CA ILE A 111 -2.42 -13.87 7.79
C ILE A 111 -3.28 -13.19 8.84
N TYR A 112 -4.61 -13.35 8.74
CA TYR A 112 -5.52 -12.76 9.71
C TYR A 112 -6.35 -13.83 10.41
N TRP A 113 -6.49 -13.65 11.70
CA TRP A 113 -7.36 -14.42 12.54
C TRP A 113 -8.46 -13.53 13.13
N VAL A 114 -9.69 -13.95 12.99
CA VAL A 114 -10.86 -13.25 13.50
C VAL A 114 -11.53 -14.09 14.56
N LYS A 115 -11.65 -13.55 15.75
CA LYS A 115 -12.41 -14.14 16.85
C LYS A 115 -13.76 -13.40 16.96
N VAL A 116 -14.82 -14.14 16.75
CA VAL A 116 -16.18 -13.69 17.05
C VAL A 116 -16.54 -14.24 18.42
N SER A 117 -16.84 -13.37 19.36
CA SER A 117 -17.29 -13.74 20.71
C SER A 117 -18.71 -13.24 20.92
N THR A 118 -19.60 -14.11 21.34
CA THR A 118 -20.99 -13.79 21.63
C THR A 118 -21.25 -13.88 23.12
N THR A 119 -21.94 -12.89 23.67
CA THR A 119 -22.35 -12.88 25.06
C THR A 119 -23.86 -12.58 25.11
N ASN A 120 -24.64 -13.58 25.55
CA ASN A 120 -26.05 -13.38 25.77
C ASN A 120 -26.25 -12.59 27.06
N ALA A 121 -27.23 -11.69 27.07
CA ALA A 121 -27.56 -10.91 28.23
C ALA A 121 -28.27 -11.73 29.37
N SER A 122 -28.34 -13.06 29.23
CA SER A 122 -28.92 -13.98 30.18
C SER A 122 -27.84 -14.55 31.09
N GLY A 123 -27.65 -13.98 32.27
CA GLY A 123 -26.74 -14.51 33.30
C GLY A 123 -26.17 -13.41 34.19
N ALA A 124 -25.46 -13.83 35.26
CA ALA A 124 -24.90 -12.95 36.29
C ALA A 124 -23.89 -11.89 35.78
N ASN A 125 -23.53 -11.94 34.50
CA ASN A 125 -22.66 -10.99 33.81
C ASN A 125 -23.41 -10.14 32.75
N ALA A 126 -24.75 -10.13 32.78
CA ALA A 126 -25.52 -9.19 31.97
C ALA A 126 -25.11 -7.78 32.38
N THR A 127 -24.20 -7.18 31.62
CA THR A 127 -23.86 -5.77 31.78
C THR A 127 -25.15 -5.02 31.57
N THR A 128 -25.69 -4.44 32.63
CA THR A 128 -26.86 -3.58 32.64
C THR A 128 -26.60 -2.32 31.81
N LEU A 129 -26.62 -2.46 30.49
CA LEU A 129 -26.84 -1.33 29.62
C LEU A 129 -28.32 -0.92 29.86
N LEU A 130 -28.51 0.13 30.64
CA LEU A 130 -29.82 0.72 30.95
C LEU A 130 -30.72 -0.06 31.93
N GLY A 131 -30.18 -0.86 32.86
CA GLY A 131 -30.99 -1.36 33.99
C GLY A 131 -32.00 -2.44 33.66
N ASN A 132 -32.06 -2.97 32.45
CA ASN A 132 -32.99 -4.01 32.05
C ASN A 132 -32.27 -5.21 31.45
N THR A 133 -32.34 -6.38 32.07
CA THR A 133 -31.90 -7.66 31.56
C THR A 133 -32.84 -8.15 30.47
N SER A 134 -32.53 -7.89 29.21
CA SER A 134 -33.30 -8.42 28.09
C SER A 134 -32.70 -9.72 27.61
N SER A 135 -33.45 -10.82 27.67
CA SER A 135 -33.05 -12.12 27.08
C SER A 135 -32.93 -12.08 25.55
N ASN A 136 -33.38 -11.01 24.94
CA ASN A 136 -33.36 -10.81 23.48
C ASN A 136 -32.21 -9.90 23.01
N LEU A 137 -31.26 -9.60 23.90
CA LEU A 137 -30.09 -8.81 23.57
C LEU A 137 -28.83 -9.69 23.56
N MET A 138 -28.09 -9.65 22.50
CA MET A 138 -26.79 -10.32 22.37
C MET A 138 -25.72 -9.28 22.04
N THR A 139 -24.60 -9.34 22.76
CA THR A 139 -23.41 -8.57 22.42
C THR A 139 -22.49 -9.43 21.59
N VAL A 140 -22.12 -8.95 20.41
CA VAL A 140 -21.15 -9.59 19.54
C VAL A 140 -19.88 -8.74 19.49
N THR A 141 -18.76 -9.35 19.84
CA THR A 141 -17.44 -8.72 19.77
C THR A 141 -16.63 -9.38 18.68
N ILE A 142 -16.13 -8.58 17.75
CA ILE A 142 -15.29 -9.05 16.64
C ILE A 142 -13.88 -8.52 16.90
N MET A 143 -12.92 -9.42 17.03
CA MET A 143 -11.50 -9.10 17.14
C MET A 143 -10.79 -9.59 15.89
N VAL A 144 -10.09 -8.70 15.20
CA VAL A 144 -9.24 -9.02 14.06
C VAL A 144 -7.79 -8.89 14.50
N ALA A 145 -7.03 -9.97 14.39
CA ALA A 145 -5.61 -10.00 14.71
C ALA A 145 -4.80 -10.39 13.48
N ASN A 146 -3.66 -9.74 13.30
CA ASN A 146 -2.69 -10.14 12.29
C ASN A 146 -1.82 -11.25 12.86
N ASN A 147 -1.76 -12.40 12.17
CA ASN A 147 -0.94 -13.54 12.54
C ASN A 147 0.10 -13.86 11.45
N PRO A 148 1.16 -13.07 11.32
CA PRO A 148 2.13 -13.20 10.23
C PRO A 148 2.92 -14.51 10.23
N ALA A 149 2.81 -15.33 11.25
CA ALA A 149 3.57 -16.57 11.40
C ALA A 149 2.73 -17.84 11.13
N GLY A 150 1.42 -17.72 10.90
CA GLY A 150 0.52 -18.88 10.73
C GLY A 150 0.45 -19.77 11.97
N VAL A 151 1.04 -19.35 13.07
CA VAL A 151 1.06 -20.11 14.33
C VAL A 151 -0.02 -19.52 15.22
N GLN A 152 -1.15 -20.20 15.29
CA GLN A 152 -2.02 -19.98 16.42
C GLN A 152 -1.27 -20.44 17.70
N SER A 153 -0.79 -19.50 18.45
CA SER A 153 -0.69 -19.75 19.88
C SER A 153 -2.15 -19.91 20.34
N ALA A 154 -2.55 -21.15 20.54
CA ALA A 154 -3.74 -21.45 21.32
C ALA A 154 -3.50 -20.89 22.71
N ALA A 155 -3.71 -19.61 22.89
CA ALA A 155 -3.92 -19.05 24.21
C ALA A 155 -5.29 -19.56 24.66
N THR A 156 -5.26 -20.74 25.25
CA THR A 156 -6.26 -21.24 26.18
C THR A 156 -6.49 -20.13 27.21
N VAL A 157 -7.65 -19.54 27.16
CA VAL A 157 -8.25 -18.83 28.30
C VAL A 157 -9.57 -19.48 28.60
#